data_4a72896ae040496d211b973b893f2e3b
#
_entry.id   4a72896ae040496d211b973b893f2e3b
#
_cell.length_a   1.000
_cell.length_b   1.000
_cell.length_c   1.000
_cell.angle_alpha   90.00
_cell.angle_beta   90.00
_cell.angle_gamma   90.00
#
_symmetry.space_group_name_H-M   'P 1'
#
loop_
_entity.id
_entity.type
_entity.pdbx_description
1 polymer ?
#
loop_
_entity_poly.entity_id
_entity_poly.type
_entity_poly.pdbx_seq_one_letter_code
_entity_poly.pdbx_strand_id
1 'polypeptide(L)'
;MKMNGEDLSVLKEKKTKKTLLKLMIIFIIVVIIFFLLEFFFIFKMKSDYYFNQEILENGQKYEKSVYIKYKDKIYAYVYGEAYQLDNVDIESFKVIDSMDYFDSHVAVDKKLAYFGNIPIPDLNPNKIENIGNGYYSDCINSYFCSNIFEKDKDLSEKSRIRQYIEYYIFKGKKPQEYSYSFKKVETNKILKIIKNLDSFATDGEKVYYQGEVLENADFNTLKNVVGYNEYFFDKKNIYYKSKLLPLPSNDKLKIVSVEQEERKYLFDGLNGNVFLEEYAFDKKYVPYQVLGEKSNHIKDLLFVSRDGIFFYNPEKKEQERAGDNIFIGKIQEINPSVISDDKNIYYLHSYDIFRKKRTKHGYMNILVSKNIGIFNLGEKKDWEKIKDIEYGTTGQIWRKDNKYYYFDNLGVYQLIDAVIYEIVDYASLKYLLGTNNINSSTIRELINNKKLIAFKGEEVSTASIKYKESHIADIFLAVFLTTFFGIPILIISLKWKAQKKDREKLEEERKKIEKQMEFWDNYYNNNEEEKKEDKKNPTSSKNYDDEEEIKKEIDKIKPIVKNYNDIEDLTKQDKKIDSIIKNYNDKKEEK
;
A
#
# COMPACT_ATOMS: atom_id res chain seq x y z
N MET A 1 -43.03 -53.38 8.32
CA MET A 1 -43.61 -52.05 8.28
C MET A 1 -42.79 -51.21 7.31
N LYS A 2 -43.22 -50.99 6.06
CA LYS A 2 -42.51 -50.18 5.06
C LYS A 2 -42.92 -48.74 5.31
N MET A 3 -41.98 -47.87 5.71
CA MET A 3 -42.20 -46.43 5.83
C MET A 3 -42.58 -45.87 4.45
N ASN A 4 -43.67 -45.11 4.39
CA ASN A 4 -44.12 -44.46 3.17
C ASN A 4 -43.10 -43.40 2.73
N GLY A 5 -42.95 -43.17 1.41
CA GLY A 5 -41.96 -42.27 0.83
C GLY A 5 -42.03 -40.81 1.33
N GLU A 6 -43.20 -40.37 1.84
CA GLU A 6 -43.42 -39.06 2.45
C GLU A 6 -42.71 -38.91 3.81
N ASP A 7 -42.73 -39.94 4.66
CA ASP A 7 -42.02 -39.94 5.94
C ASP A 7 -40.48 -39.82 5.76
N LEU A 8 -39.96 -40.39 4.67
CA LEU A 8 -38.53 -40.34 4.36
C LEU A 8 -38.08 -38.97 3.90
N SER A 9 -38.95 -38.23 3.19
CA SER A 9 -38.66 -36.86 2.72
C SER A 9 -38.67 -35.86 3.87
N VAL A 10 -39.60 -35.94 4.79
CA VAL A 10 -39.71 -35.10 6.00
C VAL A 10 -38.50 -35.35 6.95
N LEU A 11 -38.10 -36.62 7.12
CA LEU A 11 -36.91 -36.97 7.91
C LEU A 11 -35.59 -36.44 7.29
N LYS A 12 -35.45 -36.49 5.95
CA LYS A 12 -34.32 -35.92 5.23
C LYS A 12 -34.26 -34.39 5.40
N GLU A 13 -35.39 -33.71 5.26
CA GLU A 13 -35.49 -32.25 5.39
C GLU A 13 -35.14 -31.79 6.83
N LYS A 14 -35.69 -32.44 7.87
CA LYS A 14 -35.30 -32.19 9.28
C LYS A 14 -33.82 -32.40 9.53
N LYS A 15 -33.21 -33.44 8.94
CA LYS A 15 -31.79 -33.74 9.08
C LYS A 15 -30.95 -32.66 8.41
N THR A 16 -31.34 -32.17 7.23
CA THR A 16 -30.65 -31.09 6.50
C THR A 16 -30.73 -29.76 7.27
N LYS A 17 -31.91 -29.38 7.78
CA LYS A 17 -32.08 -28.18 8.63
C LYS A 17 -31.20 -28.22 9.89
N LYS A 18 -31.14 -29.38 10.56
CA LYS A 18 -30.29 -29.56 11.75
C LYS A 18 -28.78 -29.46 11.43
N THR A 19 -28.37 -29.97 10.27
CA THR A 19 -26.98 -29.85 9.78
C THR A 19 -26.63 -28.41 9.42
N LEU A 20 -27.52 -27.70 8.72
CA LEU A 20 -27.32 -26.28 8.38
C LEU A 20 -27.21 -25.38 9.62
N LEU A 21 -28.04 -25.63 10.63
CA LEU A 21 -27.97 -24.91 11.91
C LEU A 21 -26.64 -25.16 12.63
N LYS A 22 -26.16 -26.39 12.64
CA LYS A 22 -24.84 -26.72 13.21
C LYS A 22 -23.71 -26.01 12.48
N LEU A 23 -23.72 -25.98 11.14
CA LEU A 23 -22.73 -25.27 10.34
C LEU A 23 -22.75 -23.77 10.61
N MET A 24 -23.93 -23.18 10.77
CA MET A 24 -24.07 -21.76 11.11
C MET A 24 -23.51 -21.45 12.50
N ILE A 25 -23.77 -22.29 13.50
CA ILE A 25 -23.20 -22.14 14.86
C ILE A 25 -21.67 -22.26 14.82
N ILE A 26 -21.14 -23.24 14.10
CA ILE A 26 -19.70 -23.41 13.94
C ILE A 26 -19.08 -22.17 13.27
N PHE A 27 -19.72 -21.64 12.23
CA PHE A 27 -19.25 -20.41 11.56
C PHE A 27 -19.21 -19.22 12.53
N ILE A 28 -20.29 -19.01 13.30
CA ILE A 28 -20.34 -17.91 14.30
C ILE A 28 -19.22 -18.06 15.32
N ILE A 29 -19.00 -19.29 15.81
CA ILE A 29 -17.91 -19.57 16.77
C ILE A 29 -16.55 -19.25 16.15
N VAL A 30 -16.30 -19.63 14.90
CA VAL A 30 -15.03 -19.35 14.20
C VAL A 30 -14.82 -17.82 14.05
N VAL A 31 -15.87 -17.08 13.71
CA VAL A 31 -15.83 -15.61 13.62
C VAL A 31 -15.52 -14.98 14.98
N ILE A 32 -16.16 -15.43 16.04
CA ILE A 32 -15.89 -14.93 17.40
C ILE A 32 -14.43 -15.23 17.80
N ILE A 33 -13.94 -16.43 17.54
CA ILE A 33 -12.55 -16.80 17.82
C ILE A 33 -11.58 -15.91 17.04
N PHE A 34 -11.88 -15.63 15.77
CA PHE A 34 -11.06 -14.75 14.94
C PHE A 34 -10.96 -13.33 15.54
N PHE A 35 -12.07 -12.72 15.94
CA PHE A 35 -12.08 -11.40 16.59
C PHE A 35 -11.37 -11.41 17.96
N LEU A 36 -11.52 -12.48 18.74
CA LEU A 36 -10.80 -12.62 20.00
C LEU A 36 -9.29 -12.73 19.79
N LEU A 37 -8.86 -13.43 18.74
CA LEU A 37 -7.45 -13.53 18.37
C LEU A 37 -6.91 -12.18 17.88
N GLU A 38 -7.62 -11.46 17.00
CA GLU A 38 -7.22 -10.11 16.58
C GLU A 38 -7.08 -9.17 17.78
N PHE A 39 -8.07 -9.13 18.66
CA PHE A 39 -8.02 -8.31 19.87
C PHE A 39 -6.85 -8.70 20.78
N PHE A 40 -6.59 -9.99 20.95
CA PHE A 40 -5.44 -10.49 21.69
C PHE A 40 -4.11 -10.02 21.09
N PHE A 41 -3.94 -10.12 19.76
CA PHE A 41 -2.73 -9.66 19.08
C PHE A 41 -2.54 -8.14 19.20
N ILE A 42 -3.58 -7.35 18.97
CA ILE A 42 -3.54 -5.89 19.13
C ILE A 42 -3.14 -5.52 20.58
N PHE A 43 -3.71 -6.18 21.58
CA PHE A 43 -3.38 -5.94 22.98
C PHE A 43 -1.92 -6.29 23.29
N LYS A 44 -1.41 -7.40 22.75
CA LYS A 44 -0.02 -7.82 22.92
C LYS A 44 0.97 -6.87 22.23
N MET A 45 0.70 -6.46 20.99
CA MET A 45 1.51 -5.46 20.29
C MET A 45 1.56 -4.14 21.05
N LYS A 46 0.43 -3.69 21.61
CA LYS A 46 0.38 -2.50 22.45
C LYS A 46 1.17 -2.66 23.74
N SER A 47 1.14 -3.85 24.35
CA SER A 47 1.96 -4.19 25.52
C SER A 47 3.46 -4.12 25.21
N ASP A 48 3.89 -4.66 24.06
CA ASP A 48 5.29 -4.61 23.62
C ASP A 48 5.73 -3.15 23.36
N TYR A 49 4.88 -2.34 22.76
CA TYR A 49 5.16 -0.93 22.57
C TYR A 49 5.43 -0.22 23.91
N TYR A 50 4.57 -0.42 24.93
CA TYR A 50 4.80 0.17 26.25
C TYR A 50 6.03 -0.38 26.93
N PHE A 51 6.33 -1.67 26.76
CA PHE A 51 7.55 -2.27 27.27
C PHE A 51 8.81 -1.68 26.61
N ASN A 52 8.79 -1.45 25.32
CA ASN A 52 9.87 -0.76 24.61
C ASN A 52 10.08 0.67 25.14
N GLN A 53 8.99 1.42 25.42
CA GLN A 53 9.09 2.75 26.02
C GLN A 53 9.64 2.66 27.46
N GLU A 54 9.21 1.69 28.26
CA GLU A 54 9.74 1.48 29.61
C GLU A 54 11.25 1.23 29.61
N ILE A 55 11.76 0.44 28.64
CA ILE A 55 13.19 0.21 28.47
C ILE A 55 13.92 1.51 28.13
N LEU A 56 13.38 2.35 27.24
CA LEU A 56 13.98 3.61 26.85
C LEU A 56 14.03 4.63 27.99
N GLU A 57 12.95 4.72 28.77
CA GLU A 57 12.81 5.71 29.84
C GLU A 57 13.58 5.32 31.11
N ASN A 58 13.60 4.03 31.46
CA ASN A 58 14.12 3.57 32.74
C ASN A 58 15.41 2.72 32.60
N GLY A 59 15.84 2.43 31.38
CA GLY A 59 17.06 1.69 31.14
C GLY A 59 18.30 2.58 31.19
N GLN A 60 19.42 1.98 31.52
CA GLN A 60 20.74 2.64 31.45
C GLN A 60 21.29 2.48 30.03
N LYS A 61 21.25 3.58 29.24
CA LYS A 61 21.82 3.60 27.88
C LYS A 61 23.35 3.61 27.98
N TYR A 62 23.99 2.75 27.16
CA TYR A 62 25.42 2.88 26.90
C TYR A 62 25.66 4.09 26.02
N GLU A 63 26.64 4.94 26.41
CA GLU A 63 26.90 6.19 25.69
C GLU A 63 27.12 5.96 24.20
N LYS A 64 26.55 6.84 23.38
CA LYS A 64 26.63 6.81 21.92
C LYS A 64 26.41 5.43 21.32
N SER A 65 25.38 4.71 21.80
CA SER A 65 25.08 3.38 21.29
C SER A 65 23.60 3.07 21.23
N VAL A 66 23.26 2.02 20.50
CA VAL A 66 21.91 1.45 20.44
C VAL A 66 21.61 0.51 21.60
N TYR A 67 22.54 0.30 22.53
CA TYR A 67 22.41 -0.67 23.61
C TYR A 67 21.93 -0.03 24.91
N ILE A 68 21.05 -0.75 25.59
CA ILE A 68 20.42 -0.33 26.85
C ILE A 68 20.43 -1.50 27.83
N LYS A 69 20.95 -1.25 29.05
CA LYS A 69 20.83 -2.19 30.16
C LYS A 69 19.53 -1.91 30.92
N TYR A 70 18.67 -2.91 31.05
CA TYR A 70 17.42 -2.82 31.79
C TYR A 70 17.12 -4.12 32.53
N LYS A 71 16.89 -4.07 33.84
CA LYS A 71 16.58 -5.23 34.71
C LYS A 71 17.53 -6.42 34.48
N ASP A 72 18.83 -6.18 34.60
CA ASP A 72 19.88 -7.18 34.40
C ASP A 72 19.85 -7.90 33.03
N LYS A 73 19.45 -7.20 32.01
CA LYS A 73 19.45 -7.65 30.61
C LYS A 73 19.98 -6.53 29.72
N ILE A 74 20.56 -6.92 28.60
CA ILE A 74 20.98 -6.00 27.54
C ILE A 74 19.99 -6.08 26.40
N TYR A 75 19.56 -4.93 25.93
CA TYR A 75 18.70 -4.77 24.76
C TYR A 75 19.42 -3.96 23.69
N ALA A 76 19.27 -4.36 22.42
CA ALA A 76 19.60 -3.55 21.27
C ALA A 76 18.33 -2.89 20.74
N TYR A 77 18.34 -1.56 20.56
CA TYR A 77 17.20 -0.81 20.07
C TYR A 77 17.33 -0.59 18.56
N VAL A 78 16.49 -1.26 17.79
CA VAL A 78 16.52 -1.27 16.33
C VAL A 78 15.13 -0.94 15.79
N TYR A 79 15.00 0.08 14.97
CA TYR A 79 13.74 0.50 14.33
C TYR A 79 12.55 0.67 15.30
N GLY A 80 12.78 1.28 16.43
CA GLY A 80 11.70 1.51 17.41
C GLY A 80 11.41 0.31 18.32
N GLU A 81 12.10 -0.81 18.16
CA GLU A 81 11.90 -2.05 18.89
C GLU A 81 13.12 -2.42 19.73
N ALA A 82 12.88 -2.83 20.98
CA ALA A 82 13.93 -3.35 21.86
C ALA A 82 14.03 -4.87 21.69
N TYR A 83 15.21 -5.35 21.32
CA TYR A 83 15.53 -6.77 21.19
C TYR A 83 16.50 -7.18 22.30
N GLN A 84 16.07 -8.13 23.14
CA GLN A 84 16.93 -8.70 24.16
C GLN A 84 18.08 -9.47 23.51
N LEU A 85 19.32 -9.20 23.92
CA LEU A 85 20.46 -10.04 23.57
C LEU A 85 20.49 -11.26 24.49
N ASP A 86 20.52 -12.45 23.89
CA ASP A 86 20.54 -13.71 24.64
C ASP A 86 21.95 -14.07 25.13
N ASN A 87 22.03 -14.62 26.33
CA ASN A 87 23.27 -15.20 26.90
C ASN A 87 24.45 -14.23 27.03
N VAL A 88 24.19 -12.92 27.08
CA VAL A 88 25.19 -11.87 27.23
C VAL A 88 25.82 -11.94 28.61
N ASP A 89 27.14 -11.82 28.67
CA ASP A 89 27.85 -11.58 29.91
C ASP A 89 27.85 -10.08 30.22
N ILE A 90 26.96 -9.66 31.10
CA ILE A 90 26.67 -8.26 31.38
C ILE A 90 27.87 -7.52 32.00
N GLU A 91 28.67 -8.22 32.80
CA GLU A 91 29.84 -7.63 33.50
C GLU A 91 30.94 -7.26 32.53
N SER A 92 31.11 -8.05 31.46
CA SER A 92 32.13 -7.80 30.43
C SER A 92 31.60 -7.07 29.19
N PHE A 93 30.27 -6.77 29.16
CA PHE A 93 29.68 -6.14 28.01
C PHE A 93 30.18 -4.71 27.81
N LYS A 94 30.72 -4.42 26.64
CA LYS A 94 31.20 -3.10 26.25
C LYS A 94 30.87 -2.77 24.80
N VAL A 95 30.61 -1.52 24.54
CA VAL A 95 30.35 -0.99 23.19
C VAL A 95 31.73 -0.70 22.53
N ILE A 96 31.81 -1.01 21.24
CA ILE A 96 32.96 -0.60 20.41
C ILE A 96 32.59 0.75 19.79
N ASP A 97 33.44 1.77 20.00
CA ASP A 97 33.23 3.11 19.46
C ASP A 97 33.13 3.09 17.92
N SER A 98 32.12 3.73 17.38
CA SER A 98 31.89 3.80 15.94
C SER A 98 32.87 4.73 15.22
N MET A 99 33.54 5.63 15.94
CA MET A 99 34.31 6.75 15.39
C MET A 99 33.50 7.73 14.52
N ASP A 100 32.21 7.51 14.40
CA ASP A 100 31.27 8.27 13.56
C ASP A 100 30.35 9.13 14.41
N TYR A 101 29.56 9.99 13.76
CA TYR A 101 28.51 10.79 14.42
C TYR A 101 27.29 9.93 14.87
N PHE A 102 27.16 8.71 14.36
CA PHE A 102 26.04 7.83 14.66
C PHE A 102 26.29 7.02 15.94
N ASP A 103 25.20 6.65 16.62
CA ASP A 103 25.23 5.72 17.74
C ASP A 103 25.86 4.39 17.31
N SER A 104 26.81 3.87 18.10
CA SER A 104 27.44 2.59 17.80
C SER A 104 26.44 1.44 17.94
N HIS A 105 26.46 0.55 16.97
CA HIS A 105 25.67 -0.67 16.93
C HIS A 105 26.54 -1.93 17.01
N VAL A 106 27.81 -1.78 17.36
CA VAL A 106 28.75 -2.87 17.59
C VAL A 106 29.13 -2.94 19.06
N ALA A 107 29.02 -4.12 19.64
CA ALA A 107 29.40 -4.38 21.03
C ALA A 107 30.00 -5.77 21.16
N VAL A 108 30.67 -5.99 22.30
CA VAL A 108 31.22 -7.30 22.65
C VAL A 108 30.97 -7.61 24.11
N ASP A 109 30.95 -8.89 24.43
CA ASP A 109 31.22 -9.41 25.79
C ASP A 109 32.43 -10.36 25.73
N LYS A 110 32.71 -11.06 26.81
CA LYS A 110 33.84 -12.01 26.84
C LYS A 110 33.66 -13.22 25.92
N LYS A 111 32.46 -13.44 25.35
CA LYS A 111 32.13 -14.63 24.55
C LYS A 111 31.90 -14.29 23.08
N LEU A 112 31.19 -13.20 22.81
CA LEU A 112 30.65 -12.89 21.47
C LEU A 112 30.81 -11.41 21.12
N ALA A 113 30.87 -11.14 19.83
CA ALA A 113 30.61 -9.82 19.23
C ALA A 113 29.15 -9.75 18.79
N TYR A 114 28.58 -8.53 18.82
CA TYR A 114 27.20 -8.24 18.45
C TYR A 114 27.15 -7.10 17.43
N PHE A 115 26.37 -7.27 16.37
CA PHE A 115 25.97 -6.19 15.48
C PHE A 115 24.48 -5.90 15.71
N GLY A 116 24.18 -4.79 16.42
CA GLY A 116 22.84 -4.52 16.92
C GLY A 116 22.30 -5.68 17.72
N ASN A 117 21.22 -6.28 17.24
CA ASN A 117 20.53 -7.43 17.87
C ASN A 117 21.06 -8.81 17.42
N ILE A 118 22.07 -8.86 16.54
CA ILE A 118 22.58 -10.11 15.97
C ILE A 118 23.97 -10.46 16.55
N PRO A 119 24.14 -11.65 17.16
CA PRO A 119 25.46 -12.12 17.58
C PRO A 119 26.29 -12.63 16.39
N ILE A 120 27.59 -12.35 16.38
CA ILE A 120 28.55 -12.78 15.35
C ILE A 120 29.54 -13.75 15.98
N PRO A 121 29.36 -15.07 15.82
CA PRO A 121 30.11 -16.08 16.58
C PRO A 121 31.55 -16.28 16.08
N ASP A 122 31.88 -15.89 14.86
CA ASP A 122 33.21 -16.10 14.27
C ASP A 122 34.15 -14.89 14.41
N LEU A 123 33.72 -13.79 15.06
CA LEU A 123 34.58 -12.70 15.48
C LEU A 123 35.09 -12.91 16.90
N ASN A 124 36.39 -12.78 17.09
CA ASN A 124 37.01 -12.85 18.42
C ASN A 124 36.74 -11.55 19.20
N PRO A 125 35.87 -11.55 20.24
CA PRO A 125 35.47 -10.34 20.95
C PRO A 125 36.63 -9.63 21.67
N ASN A 126 37.75 -10.35 21.96
CA ASN A 126 38.90 -9.78 22.64
C ASN A 126 39.88 -9.09 21.68
N LYS A 127 39.73 -9.26 20.38
CA LYS A 127 40.62 -8.74 19.35
C LYS A 127 39.94 -7.84 18.33
N ILE A 128 38.62 -7.70 18.42
CA ILE A 128 37.88 -6.87 17.46
C ILE A 128 38.27 -5.39 17.59
N GLU A 129 38.56 -4.79 16.47
CA GLU A 129 38.89 -3.37 16.32
C GLU A 129 37.97 -2.74 15.24
N ASN A 130 37.63 -1.49 15.47
CA ASN A 130 37.02 -0.65 14.44
C ASN A 130 38.11 -0.07 13.56
N ILE A 131 38.17 -0.46 12.29
CA ILE A 131 39.16 0.04 11.31
C ILE A 131 38.68 1.28 10.55
N GLY A 132 37.44 1.73 10.79
CA GLY A 132 36.80 2.89 10.16
C GLY A 132 35.89 2.51 8.99
N ASN A 133 35.13 3.49 8.48
CA ASN A 133 34.21 3.35 7.36
C ASN A 133 33.17 2.21 7.53
N GLY A 134 32.80 1.85 8.78
CA GLY A 134 31.91 0.74 9.10
C GLY A 134 32.56 -0.65 9.06
N TYR A 135 33.87 -0.76 8.93
CA TYR A 135 34.59 -2.04 8.95
C TYR A 135 35.14 -2.37 10.33
N TYR A 136 34.98 -3.62 10.72
CA TYR A 136 35.44 -4.21 11.98
C TYR A 136 36.23 -5.50 11.69
N SER A 137 37.30 -5.73 12.41
CA SER A 137 38.18 -6.89 12.19
C SER A 137 38.78 -7.39 13.49
N ASP A 138 38.98 -8.70 13.59
CA ASP A 138 39.79 -9.33 14.64
C ASP A 138 41.16 -9.80 14.12
N CYS A 139 41.60 -9.29 12.96
CA CYS A 139 42.79 -9.68 12.18
C CYS A 139 42.67 -11.04 11.46
N ILE A 140 41.60 -11.82 11.67
CA ILE A 140 41.31 -13.08 10.97
C ILE A 140 40.04 -12.92 10.13
N ASN A 141 38.99 -12.49 10.77
CA ASN A 141 37.70 -12.22 10.13
C ASN A 141 37.46 -10.70 10.09
N SER A 142 36.91 -10.24 9.02
CA SER A 142 36.51 -8.85 8.82
C SER A 142 35.07 -8.73 8.37
N TYR A 143 34.41 -7.71 8.87
CA TYR A 143 32.99 -7.44 8.55
C TYR A 143 32.79 -5.97 8.22
N PHE A 144 31.93 -5.68 7.28
CA PHE A 144 31.30 -4.39 7.13
C PHE A 144 29.99 -4.42 7.92
N CYS A 145 29.77 -3.44 8.78
CA CYS A 145 28.55 -3.27 9.56
C CYS A 145 27.94 -1.92 9.22
N SER A 146 26.79 -1.96 8.56
CA SER A 146 26.07 -0.77 8.15
C SER A 146 25.43 -0.08 9.36
N ASN A 147 25.36 1.23 9.35
CA ASN A 147 24.51 2.01 10.26
C ASN A 147 23.04 2.07 9.83
N ILE A 148 22.70 1.41 8.72
CA ILE A 148 21.34 1.29 8.20
C ILE A 148 20.77 -0.06 8.62
N PHE A 149 19.59 -0.05 9.17
CA PHE A 149 18.84 -1.27 9.44
C PHE A 149 18.00 -1.66 8.22
N GLU A 150 17.86 -2.95 7.99
CA GLU A 150 17.03 -3.49 6.91
C GLU A 150 15.99 -4.44 7.49
N LYS A 151 14.86 -4.53 6.78
CA LYS A 151 13.87 -5.57 7.05
C LYS A 151 14.41 -6.90 6.58
N ASP A 152 14.24 -7.95 7.40
CA ASP A 152 14.60 -9.31 7.01
C ASP A 152 13.85 -9.73 5.74
N LYS A 153 14.59 -9.86 4.63
CA LYS A 153 14.06 -10.21 3.30
C LYS A 153 13.60 -11.68 3.21
N ASP A 154 14.17 -12.54 4.06
CA ASP A 154 13.84 -13.97 4.09
C ASP A 154 12.62 -14.26 4.98
N LEU A 155 12.16 -13.27 5.73
CA LEU A 155 10.98 -13.38 6.57
C LEU A 155 9.69 -13.23 5.75
N SER A 156 9.21 -14.33 5.18
CA SER A 156 7.91 -14.35 4.50
C SER A 156 6.77 -13.99 5.46
N GLU A 157 5.65 -13.43 4.92
CA GLU A 157 4.47 -13.09 5.72
C GLU A 157 3.93 -14.27 6.55
N LYS A 158 3.95 -15.49 6.01
CA LYS A 158 3.56 -16.71 6.73
C LYS A 158 4.51 -17.03 7.88
N SER A 159 5.81 -16.89 7.65
CA SER A 159 6.83 -17.11 8.67
C SER A 159 6.71 -16.07 9.77
N ARG A 160 6.48 -14.81 9.44
CA ARG A 160 6.27 -13.71 10.38
C ARG A 160 5.07 -13.98 11.29
N ILE A 161 3.91 -14.31 10.73
CA ILE A 161 2.71 -14.64 11.51
C ILE A 161 2.98 -15.81 12.47
N ARG A 162 3.65 -16.86 11.98
CA ARG A 162 4.01 -18.01 12.81
C ARG A 162 4.91 -17.61 13.99
N GLN A 163 5.96 -16.82 13.74
CA GLN A 163 6.87 -16.36 14.79
C GLN A 163 6.17 -15.48 15.83
N TYR A 164 5.22 -14.60 15.42
CA TYR A 164 4.41 -13.83 16.37
C TYR A 164 3.46 -14.72 17.20
N ILE A 165 2.89 -15.77 16.60
CA ILE A 165 2.11 -16.76 17.35
C ILE A 165 3.00 -17.47 18.38
N GLU A 166 4.20 -17.91 17.97
CA GLU A 166 5.18 -18.54 18.87
C GLU A 166 5.58 -17.60 20.01
N TYR A 167 5.84 -16.34 19.71
CA TYR A 167 6.22 -15.31 20.68
C TYR A 167 5.10 -15.02 21.70
N TYR A 168 3.90 -14.68 21.23
CA TYR A 168 2.81 -14.23 22.10
C TYR A 168 2.10 -15.37 22.85
N ILE A 169 2.00 -16.55 22.26
CA ILE A 169 1.25 -17.68 22.83
C ILE A 169 2.19 -18.64 23.54
N PHE A 170 3.31 -18.99 22.92
CA PHE A 170 4.23 -20.01 23.42
C PHE A 170 5.48 -19.47 24.11
N LYS A 171 5.55 -18.14 24.35
CA LYS A 171 6.70 -17.46 24.96
C LYS A 171 8.02 -17.72 24.22
N GLY A 172 7.95 -17.83 22.90
CA GLY A 172 9.11 -17.93 22.03
C GLY A 172 9.93 -16.65 21.99
N LYS A 173 10.95 -16.62 21.14
CA LYS A 173 11.74 -15.40 20.91
C LYS A 173 10.93 -14.36 20.15
N LYS A 174 11.17 -13.08 20.47
CA LYS A 174 10.60 -11.96 19.71
C LYS A 174 11.06 -12.06 18.24
N PRO A 175 10.15 -11.94 17.26
CA PRO A 175 10.52 -11.95 15.85
C PRO A 175 11.49 -10.83 15.52
N GLN A 176 12.59 -11.13 14.84
CA GLN A 176 13.57 -10.15 14.41
C GLN A 176 13.20 -9.64 13.01
N GLU A 177 12.25 -8.70 12.94
CA GLU A 177 11.83 -8.13 11.67
C GLU A 177 12.86 -7.17 11.06
N TYR A 178 13.65 -6.54 11.91
CA TYR A 178 14.66 -5.57 11.51
C TYR A 178 15.99 -5.88 12.21
N SER A 179 17.07 -5.72 11.45
CA SER A 179 18.43 -5.83 11.96
C SER A 179 19.33 -4.84 11.23
N TYR A 180 20.45 -4.49 11.86
CA TYR A 180 21.52 -3.80 11.13
C TYR A 180 22.10 -4.74 10.10
N SER A 181 22.27 -4.23 8.87
CA SER A 181 22.90 -4.98 7.80
C SER A 181 24.40 -5.12 8.04
N PHE A 182 24.89 -6.33 7.94
CA PHE A 182 26.32 -6.61 8.03
C PHE A 182 26.73 -7.67 7.03
N LYS A 183 27.99 -7.59 6.58
CA LYS A 183 28.51 -8.51 5.59
C LYS A 183 29.94 -8.94 5.92
N LYS A 184 30.20 -10.23 5.90
CA LYS A 184 31.54 -10.76 5.99
C LYS A 184 32.34 -10.38 4.77
N VAL A 185 33.55 -9.87 4.98
CA VAL A 185 34.48 -9.54 3.91
C VAL A 185 35.35 -10.76 3.62
N GLU A 186 35.26 -11.24 2.39
CA GLU A 186 36.01 -12.42 1.95
C GLU A 186 37.46 -12.04 1.62
N THR A 187 38.30 -11.92 2.67
CA THR A 187 39.74 -11.68 2.57
C THR A 187 40.47 -12.37 3.70
N ASN A 188 41.71 -12.75 3.45
CA ASN A 188 42.67 -13.22 4.45
C ASN A 188 43.79 -12.19 4.75
N LYS A 189 43.63 -10.95 4.25
CA LYS A 189 44.56 -9.85 4.43
C LYS A 189 44.00 -8.78 5.35
N ILE A 190 44.87 -7.96 5.88
CA ILE A 190 44.49 -6.83 6.75
C ILE A 190 43.83 -5.76 5.88
N LEU A 191 42.62 -5.39 6.25
CA LEU A 191 41.87 -4.31 5.62
C LEU A 191 42.42 -2.94 6.07
N LYS A 192 42.36 -1.99 5.14
CA LYS A 192 42.64 -0.55 5.39
C LYS A 192 41.55 0.27 4.75
N ILE A 193 41.11 1.34 5.43
CA ILE A 193 40.11 2.27 4.85
C ILE A 193 40.74 3.01 3.66
N ILE A 194 39.90 3.32 2.67
CA ILE A 194 40.25 4.26 1.58
C ILE A 194 39.81 5.65 2.04
N LYS A 195 40.78 6.56 2.20
CA LYS A 195 40.50 7.92 2.68
C LYS A 195 39.58 8.68 1.72
N ASN A 196 38.70 9.50 2.28
CA ASN A 196 37.70 10.34 1.56
C ASN A 196 36.66 9.55 0.75
N LEU A 197 36.52 8.25 1.00
CA LEU A 197 35.47 7.41 0.43
C LEU A 197 34.76 6.65 1.56
N ASP A 198 33.53 7.01 1.83
CA ASP A 198 32.72 6.37 2.89
C ASP A 198 32.34 4.95 2.50
N SER A 199 32.39 4.03 3.46
CA SER A 199 32.05 2.61 3.29
C SER A 199 33.04 1.83 2.39
N PHE A 200 34.25 2.36 2.15
CA PHE A 200 35.30 1.68 1.37
C PHE A 200 36.48 1.19 2.20
N ALA A 201 36.96 0.01 1.84
CA ALA A 201 38.22 -0.55 2.34
C ALA A 201 39.00 -1.24 1.21
N THR A 202 40.26 -1.52 1.45
CA THR A 202 41.12 -2.31 0.57
C THR A 202 41.99 -3.25 1.41
N ASP A 203 42.30 -4.41 0.85
CA ASP A 203 43.31 -5.34 1.38
C ASP A 203 44.68 -5.20 0.67
N GLY A 204 44.78 -4.16 -0.17
CA GLY A 204 45.98 -3.87 -0.98
C GLY A 204 45.95 -4.51 -2.38
N GLU A 205 44.99 -5.44 -2.64
CA GLU A 205 44.78 -6.05 -3.96
C GLU A 205 43.36 -5.78 -4.47
N LYS A 206 42.37 -5.89 -3.58
CA LYS A 206 40.97 -5.69 -3.90
C LYS A 206 40.44 -4.44 -3.22
N VAL A 207 39.41 -3.88 -3.80
CA VAL A 207 38.60 -2.82 -3.21
C VAL A 207 37.29 -3.42 -2.77
N TYR A 208 36.80 -3.00 -1.60
CA TYR A 208 35.54 -3.41 -1.02
C TYR A 208 34.64 -2.18 -0.80
N TYR A 209 33.43 -2.25 -1.23
CA TYR A 209 32.36 -1.29 -0.93
C TYR A 209 31.26 -2.00 -0.13
N GLN A 210 31.00 -1.54 1.08
CA GLN A 210 30.01 -2.16 1.99
C GLN A 210 30.19 -3.69 2.13
N GLY A 211 31.45 -4.13 2.21
CA GLY A 211 31.82 -5.53 2.32
C GLY A 211 31.82 -6.33 1.01
N GLU A 212 31.40 -5.76 -0.10
CA GLU A 212 31.41 -6.39 -1.42
C GLU A 212 32.62 -6.00 -2.26
N VAL A 213 33.16 -6.95 -3.00
CA VAL A 213 34.30 -6.68 -3.89
C VAL A 213 33.84 -5.82 -5.08
N LEU A 214 34.57 -4.71 -5.32
CA LEU A 214 34.49 -4.01 -6.59
C LEU A 214 35.41 -4.68 -7.60
N GLU A 215 34.85 -5.30 -8.59
CA GLU A 215 35.61 -6.00 -9.60
C GLU A 215 36.53 -5.05 -10.41
N ASN A 216 37.80 -5.38 -10.47
CA ASN A 216 38.85 -4.61 -11.22
C ASN A 216 39.01 -3.14 -10.80
N ALA A 217 38.63 -2.75 -9.59
CA ALA A 217 38.77 -1.38 -9.12
C ALA A 217 40.20 -1.04 -8.74
N ASP A 218 40.67 0.13 -9.18
CA ASP A 218 41.93 0.71 -8.78
C ASP A 218 41.74 1.68 -7.61
N PHE A 219 42.12 1.26 -6.38
CA PHE A 219 41.91 2.06 -5.18
C PHE A 219 42.73 3.38 -5.17
N ASN A 220 43.77 3.50 -6.01
CA ASN A 220 44.58 4.73 -6.08
C ASN A 220 43.90 5.84 -6.87
N THR A 221 42.99 5.48 -7.77
CA THR A 221 42.31 6.42 -8.67
C THR A 221 40.81 6.48 -8.44
N LEU A 222 40.27 5.64 -7.55
CA LEU A 222 38.85 5.55 -7.25
C LEU A 222 38.31 6.85 -6.63
N LYS A 223 37.20 7.33 -7.13
CA LYS A 223 36.50 8.57 -6.72
C LYS A 223 35.00 8.45 -6.82
N ASN A 224 34.27 9.26 -6.03
CA ASN A 224 32.86 9.46 -6.22
C ASN A 224 32.60 10.30 -7.49
N VAL A 225 31.49 10.01 -8.17
CA VAL A 225 30.92 10.97 -9.13
C VAL A 225 30.32 12.12 -8.32
N VAL A 226 30.69 13.34 -8.66
CA VAL A 226 30.25 14.53 -7.92
C VAL A 226 28.71 14.62 -7.91
N GLY A 227 28.15 14.81 -6.73
CA GLY A 227 26.71 14.98 -6.52
C GLY A 227 25.93 13.73 -6.13
N TYR A 228 26.55 12.54 -6.08
CA TYR A 228 25.88 11.33 -5.61
C TYR A 228 26.85 10.25 -5.14
N ASN A 229 26.65 9.74 -3.94
CA ASN A 229 27.60 8.86 -3.26
C ASN A 229 27.44 7.36 -3.59
N GLU A 230 26.62 7.01 -4.57
CA GLU A 230 26.45 5.61 -4.98
C GLU A 230 27.06 5.30 -6.36
N TYR A 231 27.50 6.35 -7.10
CA TYR A 231 28.27 6.16 -8.32
C TYR A 231 29.76 6.49 -8.09
N PHE A 232 30.60 5.56 -8.50
CA PHE A 232 32.03 5.63 -8.37
C PHE A 232 32.71 5.41 -9.71
N PHE A 233 33.91 5.94 -9.87
CA PHE A 233 34.71 5.66 -11.04
C PHE A 233 36.21 5.63 -10.66
N ASP A 234 36.95 4.82 -11.36
CA ASP A 234 38.39 4.84 -11.36
C ASP A 234 38.92 5.27 -12.74
N LYS A 235 40.18 5.08 -13.01
CA LYS A 235 40.81 5.43 -14.29
C LYS A 235 40.20 4.72 -15.49
N LYS A 236 39.55 3.54 -15.29
CA LYS A 236 39.04 2.68 -16.37
C LYS A 236 37.55 2.38 -16.28
N ASN A 237 37.05 2.24 -15.08
CA ASN A 237 35.78 1.63 -14.78
C ASN A 237 34.81 2.59 -14.08
N ILE A 238 33.54 2.32 -14.21
CA ILE A 238 32.45 3.02 -13.50
C ILE A 238 31.62 1.99 -12.74
N TYR A 239 31.17 2.36 -11.56
CA TYR A 239 30.42 1.49 -10.65
C TYR A 239 29.16 2.19 -10.17
N TYR A 240 28.08 1.43 -10.03
CA TYR A 240 26.95 1.77 -9.19
C TYR A 240 26.95 0.84 -7.98
N LYS A 241 27.13 1.39 -6.78
CA LYS A 241 27.41 0.59 -5.57
C LYS A 241 28.56 -0.40 -5.85
N SER A 242 28.35 -1.70 -5.63
CA SER A 242 29.37 -2.72 -5.93
C SER A 242 29.36 -3.23 -7.38
N LYS A 243 28.42 -2.75 -8.22
CA LYS A 243 28.21 -3.26 -9.60
C LYS A 243 29.04 -2.50 -10.61
N LEU A 244 29.84 -3.21 -11.39
CA LEU A 244 30.56 -2.67 -12.54
C LEU A 244 29.56 -2.32 -13.66
N LEU A 245 29.58 -1.06 -14.12
CA LEU A 245 28.76 -0.63 -15.25
C LEU A 245 29.47 -0.89 -16.58
N PRO A 246 28.73 -1.25 -17.66
CA PRO A 246 29.29 -1.56 -18.96
C PRO A 246 29.66 -0.28 -19.76
N LEU A 247 30.39 0.62 -19.14
CA LEU A 247 30.82 1.90 -19.69
C LEU A 247 32.24 2.24 -19.22
N PRO A 248 33.15 2.65 -20.12
CA PRO A 248 34.47 3.11 -19.73
C PRO A 248 34.40 4.45 -19.01
N SER A 249 35.27 4.62 -18.04
CA SER A 249 35.40 5.87 -17.28
C SER A 249 35.87 7.04 -18.17
N ASN A 250 35.39 8.24 -17.88
CA ASN A 250 35.85 9.49 -18.49
C ASN A 250 35.61 10.70 -17.55
N ASP A 251 36.18 11.84 -17.91
CA ASP A 251 36.14 13.08 -17.10
C ASP A 251 34.86 13.93 -17.29
N LYS A 252 33.92 13.48 -18.12
CA LYS A 252 32.64 14.15 -18.40
C LYS A 252 31.45 13.47 -17.78
N LEU A 253 31.69 12.57 -16.86
CA LEU A 253 30.63 11.94 -16.08
C LEU A 253 30.01 12.94 -15.11
N LYS A 254 28.69 13.02 -15.08
CA LYS A 254 27.96 13.85 -14.13
C LYS A 254 26.66 13.20 -13.70
N ILE A 255 26.20 13.59 -12.51
CA ILE A 255 24.84 13.26 -12.08
C ILE A 255 23.90 14.32 -12.60
N VAL A 256 22.79 13.87 -13.19
CA VAL A 256 21.69 14.73 -13.64
C VAL A 256 20.40 14.29 -12.95
N SER A 257 19.63 15.24 -12.47
CA SER A 257 18.37 15.00 -11.80
C SER A 257 17.50 16.25 -11.85
N VAL A 258 16.21 16.10 -11.66
CA VAL A 258 15.35 17.21 -11.28
C VAL A 258 15.57 17.46 -9.78
N GLU A 259 15.62 18.73 -9.37
CA GLU A 259 15.96 19.13 -7.99
C GLU A 259 15.11 18.42 -6.91
N GLN A 260 13.94 17.99 -7.25
CA GLN A 260 12.89 17.53 -6.35
C GLN A 260 12.57 16.04 -6.44
N GLU A 261 13.27 15.31 -7.30
CA GLU A 261 13.05 13.86 -7.46
C GLU A 261 14.26 13.09 -6.92
N GLU A 262 13.97 11.95 -6.33
CA GLU A 262 15.00 11.06 -5.77
C GLU A 262 15.84 10.40 -6.87
N ARG A 263 15.35 10.34 -8.11
CA ARG A 263 16.04 9.69 -9.21
C ARG A 263 17.26 10.49 -9.66
N LYS A 264 18.43 9.85 -9.53
CA LYS A 264 19.73 10.40 -9.91
C LYS A 264 20.27 9.59 -11.09
N TYR A 265 20.32 10.21 -12.25
CA TYR A 265 20.86 9.57 -13.45
C TYR A 265 22.36 9.85 -13.57
N LEU A 266 23.14 8.83 -13.89
CA LEU A 266 24.49 9.02 -14.37
C LEU A 266 24.44 9.34 -15.87
N PHE A 267 24.97 10.50 -16.23
CA PHE A 267 25.07 10.96 -17.61
C PHE A 267 26.54 11.03 -18.05
N ASP A 268 26.85 10.33 -19.13
CA ASP A 268 28.14 10.41 -19.81
C ASP A 268 28.11 11.58 -20.81
N GLY A 269 28.61 12.72 -20.38
CA GLY A 269 28.63 13.94 -21.20
C GLY A 269 29.53 13.86 -22.43
N LEU A 270 30.40 12.84 -22.55
CA LEU A 270 31.26 12.63 -23.72
C LEU A 270 30.53 11.88 -24.84
N ASN A 271 29.84 10.77 -24.49
CA ASN A 271 29.24 9.86 -25.45
C ASN A 271 27.70 9.90 -25.44
N GLY A 272 27.09 10.57 -24.44
CA GLY A 272 25.65 10.68 -24.29
C GLY A 272 24.97 9.41 -23.78
N ASN A 273 25.69 8.53 -23.05
CA ASN A 273 25.06 7.39 -22.38
C ASN A 273 24.33 7.84 -21.10
N VAL A 274 23.25 7.12 -20.76
CA VAL A 274 22.41 7.39 -19.56
C VAL A 274 22.24 6.11 -18.77
N PHE A 275 22.40 6.22 -17.45
CA PHE A 275 22.10 5.13 -16.51
C PHE A 275 21.22 5.65 -15.38
N LEU A 276 20.30 4.82 -14.94
CA LEU A 276 19.59 4.98 -13.66
C LEU A 276 19.90 3.75 -12.81
N GLU A 277 20.66 3.95 -11.73
CA GLU A 277 21.23 2.84 -10.96
C GLU A 277 22.10 1.96 -11.89
N GLU A 278 21.84 0.65 -12.00
CA GLU A 278 22.49 -0.25 -12.96
C GLU A 278 21.77 -0.37 -14.32
N TYR A 279 20.58 0.26 -14.43
CA TYR A 279 19.80 0.23 -15.66
C TYR A 279 20.38 1.17 -16.71
N ALA A 280 20.84 0.62 -17.83
CA ALA A 280 21.33 1.40 -18.96
C ALA A 280 20.19 1.73 -19.93
N PHE A 281 20.13 2.97 -20.41
CA PHE A 281 19.29 3.33 -21.53
C PHE A 281 19.78 2.66 -22.81
N ASP A 282 18.87 2.41 -23.74
CA ASP A 282 19.16 1.64 -24.95
C ASP A 282 20.26 2.32 -25.80
N LYS A 283 21.38 1.63 -25.97
CA LYS A 283 22.53 2.07 -26.76
C LYS A 283 22.21 2.38 -28.23
N LYS A 284 21.12 1.83 -28.75
CA LYS A 284 20.67 2.10 -30.13
C LYS A 284 20.38 3.57 -30.35
N TYR A 285 19.95 4.30 -29.31
CA TYR A 285 19.52 5.68 -29.40
C TYR A 285 20.57 6.69 -28.92
N VAL A 286 21.75 6.24 -28.53
CA VAL A 286 22.88 7.11 -28.15
C VAL A 286 23.39 7.90 -29.37
N PRO A 287 23.76 9.18 -29.22
CA PRO A 287 23.85 9.95 -27.97
C PRO A 287 22.51 10.55 -27.52
N TYR A 288 22.29 10.57 -26.21
CA TYR A 288 21.20 11.31 -25.60
C TYR A 288 21.64 12.73 -25.20
N GLN A 289 20.70 13.67 -25.24
CA GLN A 289 20.78 14.99 -24.64
C GLN A 289 19.73 15.08 -23.52
N VAL A 290 20.11 15.63 -22.37
CA VAL A 290 19.23 15.77 -21.20
C VAL A 290 18.40 17.06 -21.33
N LEU A 291 17.09 16.98 -21.05
CA LEU A 291 16.21 18.13 -20.94
C LEU A 291 15.65 18.24 -19.53
N GLY A 292 15.58 19.48 -19.03
CA GLY A 292 14.91 19.80 -17.78
C GLY A 292 15.73 19.62 -16.51
N GLU A 293 17.06 19.43 -16.60
CA GLU A 293 17.96 19.24 -15.47
C GLU A 293 17.79 20.30 -14.36
N LYS A 294 17.45 21.53 -14.74
CA LYS A 294 17.27 22.65 -13.81
C LYS A 294 15.81 23.09 -13.67
N SER A 295 14.87 22.38 -14.27
CA SER A 295 13.49 22.79 -14.31
C SER A 295 12.79 22.65 -12.96
N ASN A 296 12.04 23.68 -12.57
CA ASN A 296 11.20 23.72 -11.38
C ASN A 296 9.72 23.37 -11.71
N HIS A 297 9.43 22.98 -12.95
CA HIS A 297 8.08 22.68 -13.45
C HIS A 297 7.90 21.26 -13.95
N ILE A 298 8.95 20.44 -13.95
CA ILE A 298 8.85 19.01 -14.27
C ILE A 298 9.26 18.15 -13.09
N LYS A 299 8.72 16.92 -13.07
CA LYS A 299 8.95 15.94 -12.01
C LYS A 299 9.96 14.87 -12.38
N ASP A 300 10.40 14.80 -13.65
CA ASP A 300 11.45 13.89 -14.10
C ASP A 300 12.10 14.41 -15.39
N LEU A 301 13.27 13.84 -15.73
CA LEU A 301 14.04 14.25 -16.90
C LEU A 301 13.48 13.64 -18.19
N LEU A 302 13.66 14.36 -19.27
CA LEU A 302 13.51 13.86 -20.64
C LEU A 302 14.87 13.71 -21.29
N PHE A 303 15.00 12.72 -22.16
CA PHE A 303 16.22 12.39 -22.87
C PHE A 303 15.94 12.39 -24.37
N VAL A 304 16.60 13.30 -25.10
CA VAL A 304 16.41 13.44 -26.56
C VAL A 304 17.54 12.75 -27.29
N SER A 305 17.21 11.92 -28.25
CA SER A 305 18.13 11.40 -29.23
C SER A 305 17.71 11.81 -30.65
N ARG A 306 18.52 11.46 -31.66
CA ARG A 306 18.10 11.67 -33.05
C ARG A 306 16.75 11.01 -33.37
N ASP A 307 16.48 9.84 -32.78
CA ASP A 307 15.35 8.99 -33.15
C ASP A 307 14.09 9.23 -32.28
N GLY A 308 14.16 10.07 -31.26
CA GLY A 308 13.00 10.36 -30.41
C GLY A 308 13.30 11.01 -29.08
N ILE A 309 12.24 11.18 -28.31
CA ILE A 309 12.23 11.68 -26.93
C ILE A 309 11.90 10.51 -26.01
N PHE A 310 12.68 10.34 -24.97
CA PHE A 310 12.62 9.21 -24.07
C PHE A 310 12.54 9.67 -22.61
N PHE A 311 12.01 8.80 -21.75
CA PHE A 311 11.94 8.96 -20.29
C PHE A 311 12.03 7.61 -19.60
N TYR A 312 12.31 7.60 -18.30
CA TYR A 312 12.24 6.38 -17.50
C TYR A 312 10.84 6.20 -16.91
N ASN A 313 10.23 5.04 -17.12
CA ASN A 313 8.94 4.69 -16.54
C ASN A 313 9.15 3.84 -15.26
N PRO A 314 8.95 4.40 -14.05
CA PRO A 314 9.17 3.68 -12.79
C PRO A 314 8.17 2.53 -12.55
N GLU A 315 6.96 2.60 -13.13
CA GLU A 315 5.97 1.51 -13.02
C GLU A 315 6.37 0.27 -13.81
N LYS A 316 7.08 0.47 -14.92
CA LYS A 316 7.59 -0.60 -15.77
C LYS A 316 9.07 -0.90 -15.52
N LYS A 317 9.77 -0.01 -14.83
CA LYS A 317 11.23 -0.05 -14.58
C LYS A 317 12.06 -0.11 -15.86
N GLU A 318 11.64 0.65 -16.86
CA GLU A 318 12.31 0.68 -18.17
C GLU A 318 12.23 2.06 -18.82
N GLN A 319 13.09 2.28 -19.81
CA GLN A 319 13.03 3.41 -20.72
C GLN A 319 11.80 3.28 -21.62
N GLU A 320 11.05 4.37 -21.76
CA GLU A 320 9.95 4.47 -22.73
C GLU A 320 10.14 5.65 -23.68
N ARG A 321 9.50 5.58 -24.83
CA ARG A 321 9.50 6.61 -25.85
C ARG A 321 8.27 7.51 -25.69
N ALA A 322 8.49 8.82 -25.52
CA ALA A 322 7.42 9.82 -25.46
C ALA A 322 6.91 10.24 -26.84
N GLY A 323 7.78 10.20 -27.86
CA GLY A 323 7.44 10.60 -29.22
C GLY A 323 8.66 10.72 -30.12
N ASP A 324 8.45 11.24 -31.33
CA ASP A 324 9.52 11.54 -32.26
C ASP A 324 10.35 12.72 -31.78
N ASN A 325 11.57 12.85 -32.27
CA ASN A 325 12.36 14.06 -32.04
C ASN A 325 11.74 15.23 -32.83
N ILE A 326 11.24 16.21 -32.10
CA ILE A 326 10.56 17.41 -32.65
C ILE A 326 11.51 18.59 -32.87
N PHE A 327 12.76 18.51 -32.38
CA PHE A 327 13.70 19.59 -32.36
C PHE A 327 14.48 19.69 -33.67
N ILE A 328 14.67 20.93 -34.14
CA ILE A 328 15.40 21.26 -35.35
C ILE A 328 16.74 21.88 -34.95
N GLY A 329 17.84 21.21 -35.24
CA GLY A 329 19.19 21.70 -34.95
C GLY A 329 19.53 21.66 -33.45
N LYS A 330 20.15 22.73 -32.94
CA LYS A 330 20.70 22.74 -31.57
C LYS A 330 19.67 23.17 -30.52
N ILE A 331 19.46 22.34 -29.51
CA ILE A 331 18.64 22.71 -28.36
C ILE A 331 19.43 23.61 -27.41
N GLN A 332 18.86 24.75 -27.02
CA GLN A 332 19.41 25.75 -26.13
C GLN A 332 18.43 26.05 -24.99
N GLU A 333 18.93 26.15 -23.77
CA GLU A 333 18.17 26.57 -22.60
C GLU A 333 18.01 28.10 -22.62
N ILE A 334 16.77 28.56 -22.49
CA ILE A 334 16.40 29.98 -22.33
C ILE A 334 16.29 30.29 -20.82
N ASN A 335 15.57 29.46 -20.12
CA ASN A 335 15.53 29.37 -18.67
C ASN A 335 15.36 27.88 -18.27
N PRO A 336 15.38 27.51 -16.98
CA PRO A 336 15.32 26.11 -16.55
C PRO A 336 14.16 25.29 -17.12
N SER A 337 13.01 25.91 -17.41
CA SER A 337 11.82 25.23 -17.94
C SER A 337 11.50 25.55 -19.38
N VAL A 338 12.23 26.50 -20.00
CA VAL A 338 12.00 26.96 -21.39
C VAL A 338 13.25 26.72 -22.21
N ILE A 339 13.08 26.07 -23.33
CA ILE A 339 14.14 25.72 -24.27
C ILE A 339 13.80 26.24 -25.68
N SER A 340 14.78 26.40 -26.51
CA SER A 340 14.58 26.69 -27.95
C SER A 340 15.45 25.74 -28.78
N ASP A 341 14.99 25.50 -29.99
CA ASP A 341 15.82 24.96 -31.06
C ASP A 341 16.19 26.09 -32.05
N ASP A 342 16.63 25.77 -33.26
CA ASP A 342 16.98 26.78 -34.25
C ASP A 342 15.75 27.50 -34.81
N LYS A 343 14.53 26.98 -34.63
CA LYS A 343 13.30 27.53 -35.20
C LYS A 343 12.29 28.00 -34.17
N ASN A 344 12.02 27.18 -33.12
CA ASN A 344 10.91 27.34 -32.20
C ASN A 344 11.36 27.51 -30.73
N ILE A 345 10.44 28.01 -29.91
CA ILE A 345 10.55 28.02 -28.44
C ILE A 345 9.57 26.99 -27.87
N TYR A 346 10.00 26.27 -26.85
CA TYR A 346 9.22 25.27 -26.15
C TYR A 346 9.34 25.44 -24.64
N TYR A 347 8.36 24.96 -23.90
CA TYR A 347 8.50 24.81 -22.46
C TYR A 347 8.13 23.40 -22.01
N LEU A 348 8.69 23.01 -20.86
CA LEU A 348 8.49 21.72 -20.21
C LEU A 348 7.58 21.92 -19.01
N HIS A 349 6.54 21.08 -18.87
CA HIS A 349 5.62 21.15 -17.75
C HIS A 349 5.08 19.78 -17.37
N SER A 350 5.11 19.45 -16.06
CA SER A 350 4.47 18.25 -15.54
C SER A 350 3.05 18.54 -15.08
N TYR A 351 2.13 17.63 -15.37
CA TYR A 351 0.77 17.71 -14.92
C TYR A 351 0.20 16.31 -14.64
N ASP A 352 -0.73 16.23 -13.70
CA ASP A 352 -1.35 14.99 -13.27
C ASP A 352 -2.77 14.90 -13.87
N ILE A 353 -3.15 13.70 -14.37
CA ILE A 353 -4.50 13.43 -14.84
C ILE A 353 -5.23 12.62 -13.77
N PHE A 354 -6.37 13.15 -13.34
CA PHE A 354 -7.24 12.52 -12.37
C PHE A 354 -8.57 12.10 -12.99
N ARG A 355 -9.09 10.94 -12.56
CA ARG A 355 -10.44 10.48 -12.85
C ARG A 355 -11.30 10.59 -11.59
N LYS A 356 -12.50 11.16 -11.72
CA LYS A 356 -13.48 11.19 -10.63
C LYS A 356 -14.14 9.81 -10.48
N LYS A 357 -14.02 9.20 -9.30
CA LYS A 357 -14.71 7.98 -8.91
C LYS A 357 -15.78 8.31 -7.87
N ARG A 358 -17.01 7.88 -8.11
CA ARG A 358 -18.11 8.06 -7.15
C ARG A 358 -17.90 7.14 -5.95
N THR A 359 -17.97 7.68 -4.74
CA THR A 359 -17.91 6.94 -3.48
C THR A 359 -19.19 7.18 -2.68
N LYS A 360 -19.39 6.47 -1.58
CA LYS A 360 -20.54 6.69 -0.67
C LYS A 360 -20.56 8.09 -0.05
N HIS A 361 -19.40 8.76 0.03
CA HIS A 361 -19.24 10.08 0.65
C HIS A 361 -19.01 11.21 -0.37
N GLY A 362 -19.27 10.97 -1.67
CA GLY A 362 -19.07 11.94 -2.74
C GLY A 362 -18.13 11.43 -3.84
N TYR A 363 -17.36 12.35 -4.43
CA TYR A 363 -16.41 12.01 -5.48
C TYR A 363 -14.98 12.02 -4.94
N MET A 364 -14.18 11.02 -5.32
CA MET A 364 -12.74 10.95 -5.06
C MET A 364 -11.98 11.08 -6.37
N ASN A 365 -10.92 11.88 -6.38
CA ASN A 365 -10.01 11.96 -7.51
C ASN A 365 -8.99 10.82 -7.43
N ILE A 366 -8.95 9.99 -8.47
CA ILE A 366 -7.97 8.91 -8.60
C ILE A 366 -6.95 9.35 -9.64
N LEU A 367 -5.67 9.30 -9.28
CA LEU A 367 -4.57 9.56 -10.20
C LEU A 367 -4.53 8.46 -11.27
N VAL A 368 -4.66 8.87 -12.54
CA VAL A 368 -4.63 7.98 -13.71
C VAL A 368 -3.27 7.99 -14.38
N SER A 369 -2.68 9.19 -14.54
CA SER A 369 -1.33 9.32 -15.07
C SER A 369 -0.63 10.57 -14.55
N LYS A 370 0.71 10.50 -14.50
CA LYS A 370 1.62 11.64 -14.39
C LYS A 370 2.26 11.89 -15.75
N ASN A 371 2.17 13.10 -16.21
CA ASN A 371 2.64 13.46 -17.53
C ASN A 371 3.71 14.54 -17.48
N ILE A 372 4.63 14.50 -18.44
CA ILE A 372 5.56 15.60 -18.73
C ILE A 372 5.32 15.98 -20.18
N GLY A 373 4.76 17.16 -20.39
CA GLY A 373 4.48 17.70 -21.72
C GLY A 373 5.60 18.62 -22.21
N ILE A 374 5.84 18.58 -23.51
CA ILE A 374 6.61 19.59 -24.24
C ILE A 374 5.62 20.41 -25.03
N PHE A 375 5.60 21.72 -24.76
CA PHE A 375 4.63 22.65 -25.35
C PHE A 375 5.34 23.65 -26.28
N ASN A 376 4.89 23.73 -27.52
CA ASN A 376 5.42 24.67 -28.52
C ASN A 376 4.80 26.06 -28.34
N LEU A 377 5.62 27.08 -28.26
CA LEU A 377 5.22 28.52 -28.18
C LEU A 377 5.23 29.21 -29.55
N GLY A 378 5.66 28.54 -30.61
CA GLY A 378 5.83 29.08 -31.95
C GLY A 378 7.26 29.46 -32.28
N GLU A 379 7.41 30.20 -33.40
CA GLU A 379 8.74 30.53 -33.95
C GLU A 379 9.53 31.49 -33.05
N LYS A 380 10.80 31.17 -32.83
CA LYS A 380 11.73 31.91 -31.97
C LYS A 380 11.86 33.41 -32.40
N LYS A 381 11.80 33.68 -33.70
CA LYS A 381 11.91 35.04 -34.23
C LYS A 381 10.78 35.97 -33.80
N ASP A 382 9.62 35.42 -33.40
CA ASP A 382 8.45 36.18 -32.98
C ASP A 382 8.53 36.63 -31.52
N TRP A 383 9.50 36.11 -30.76
CA TRP A 383 9.67 36.35 -29.35
C TRP A 383 10.89 37.23 -29.07
N GLU A 384 10.68 38.33 -28.32
CA GLU A 384 11.72 39.22 -27.88
C GLU A 384 11.82 39.24 -26.36
N LYS A 385 13.01 38.97 -25.82
CA LYS A 385 13.29 39.12 -24.41
C LYS A 385 13.42 40.59 -24.03
N ILE A 386 12.62 41.04 -23.07
CA ILE A 386 12.58 42.43 -22.64
C ILE A 386 13.44 42.66 -21.39
N LYS A 387 13.27 41.78 -20.35
CA LYS A 387 13.96 41.95 -19.06
C LYS A 387 14.08 40.65 -18.30
N ASP A 388 15.16 40.49 -17.56
CA ASP A 388 15.29 39.52 -16.46
C ASP A 388 14.75 40.14 -15.16
N ILE A 389 13.89 39.43 -14.43
CA ILE A 389 13.40 39.83 -13.11
C ILE A 389 14.35 39.22 -12.06
N GLU A 390 14.85 40.07 -11.15
CA GLU A 390 15.82 39.66 -10.10
C GLU A 390 16.98 38.84 -10.69
N TYR A 391 17.61 39.38 -11.71
CA TYR A 391 18.70 38.73 -12.46
C TYR A 391 18.33 37.36 -13.04
N GLY A 392 17.04 37.12 -13.30
CA GLY A 392 16.52 35.88 -13.85
C GLY A 392 16.10 34.82 -12.80
N THR A 393 16.38 35.05 -11.53
CA THR A 393 16.02 34.08 -10.46
C THR A 393 14.51 33.97 -10.24
N THR A 394 13.79 35.08 -10.41
CA THR A 394 12.31 35.11 -10.34
C THR A 394 11.66 34.72 -11.67
N GLY A 395 12.20 35.22 -12.78
CA GLY A 395 11.71 34.93 -14.11
C GLY A 395 12.15 35.95 -15.14
N GLN A 396 11.45 35.97 -16.27
CA GLN A 396 11.79 36.83 -17.42
C GLN A 396 10.52 37.42 -18.04
N ILE A 397 10.61 38.66 -18.55
CA ILE A 397 9.57 39.29 -19.36
C ILE A 397 9.93 39.16 -20.83
N TRP A 398 8.99 38.65 -21.60
CA TRP A 398 9.10 38.44 -23.03
C TRP A 398 7.93 39.13 -23.74
N ARG A 399 8.16 39.54 -25.01
CA ARG A 399 7.14 40.11 -25.89
C ARG A 399 6.95 39.22 -27.11
N LYS A 400 5.69 39.01 -27.48
CA LYS A 400 5.30 38.44 -28.77
C LYS A 400 4.16 39.26 -29.31
N ASP A 401 4.30 39.76 -30.55
CA ASP A 401 3.39 40.71 -31.14
C ASP A 401 3.18 41.96 -30.24
N ASN A 402 1.94 42.25 -29.88
CA ASN A 402 1.58 43.35 -28.98
C ASN A 402 1.30 42.92 -27.55
N LYS A 403 1.68 41.71 -27.18
CA LYS A 403 1.45 41.12 -25.84
C LYS A 403 2.74 40.89 -25.11
N TYR A 404 2.66 40.90 -23.77
CA TYR A 404 3.78 40.62 -22.88
C TYR A 404 3.50 39.38 -22.05
N TYR A 405 4.56 38.64 -21.80
CA TYR A 405 4.50 37.37 -21.08
C TYR A 405 5.55 37.31 -19.99
N TYR A 406 5.16 36.75 -18.87
CA TYR A 406 6.07 36.39 -17.79
C TYR A 406 6.44 34.91 -17.91
N PHE A 407 7.73 34.61 -18.05
CA PHE A 407 8.29 33.28 -18.07
C PHE A 407 8.80 32.97 -16.65
N ASP A 408 8.18 32.02 -15.98
CA ASP A 408 8.46 31.72 -14.59
C ASP A 408 9.76 30.92 -14.39
N ASN A 409 10.45 31.24 -13.30
CA ASN A 409 11.62 30.50 -12.84
C ASN A 409 11.53 30.08 -11.36
N LEU A 410 10.40 30.36 -10.69
CA LEU A 410 10.16 30.02 -9.29
C LEU A 410 9.64 28.61 -9.11
N GLY A 411 8.74 28.17 -9.99
CA GLY A 411 8.25 26.80 -10.06
C GLY A 411 7.16 26.43 -9.07
N VAL A 412 6.76 25.16 -9.14
CA VAL A 412 5.60 24.60 -8.40
C VAL A 412 5.76 24.63 -6.88
N TYR A 413 6.99 24.60 -6.35
CA TYR A 413 7.22 24.70 -4.89
C TYR A 413 7.01 26.09 -4.33
N GLN A 414 7.11 27.10 -5.17
CA GLN A 414 6.72 28.45 -4.82
C GLN A 414 5.23 28.71 -5.12
N LEU A 415 4.45 27.63 -5.38
CA LEU A 415 3.02 27.68 -5.73
C LEU A 415 2.76 28.49 -7.02
N ILE A 416 3.66 28.36 -7.99
CA ILE A 416 3.51 28.90 -9.34
C ILE A 416 3.34 27.71 -10.28
N ASP A 417 2.10 27.46 -10.71
CA ASP A 417 1.77 26.23 -11.42
C ASP A 417 2.12 26.26 -12.91
N ALA A 418 1.94 27.40 -13.60
CA ALA A 418 2.25 27.50 -15.02
C ALA A 418 3.66 28.04 -15.26
N VAL A 419 4.27 27.62 -16.37
CA VAL A 419 5.60 28.10 -16.81
C VAL A 419 5.51 29.46 -17.43
N ILE A 420 4.42 29.76 -18.17
CA ILE A 420 4.21 31.00 -18.94
C ILE A 420 2.90 31.63 -18.51
N TYR A 421 2.92 32.96 -18.31
CA TYR A 421 1.74 33.77 -18.03
C TYR A 421 1.66 34.96 -18.99
N GLU A 422 0.49 35.26 -19.55
CA GLU A 422 0.21 36.52 -20.24
C GLU A 422 0.02 37.63 -19.21
N ILE A 423 0.65 38.79 -19.41
CA ILE A 423 0.50 39.99 -18.58
C ILE A 423 -0.67 40.80 -19.14
N VAL A 424 -1.76 40.89 -18.37
CA VAL A 424 -3.06 41.37 -18.88
C VAL A 424 -3.11 42.86 -19.07
N ASP A 425 -2.43 43.64 -18.22
CA ASP A 425 -2.54 45.10 -18.26
C ASP A 425 -1.18 45.81 -18.15
N TYR A 426 -1.15 47.04 -18.66
CA TYR A 426 0.06 47.87 -18.69
C TYR A 426 0.56 48.26 -17.30
N ALA A 427 -0.33 48.39 -16.29
CA ALA A 427 0.08 48.73 -14.95
C ALA A 427 0.90 47.60 -14.32
N SER A 428 0.45 46.35 -14.50
CA SER A 428 1.19 45.14 -14.07
C SER A 428 2.52 44.98 -14.80
N LEU A 429 2.54 45.25 -16.12
CA LEU A 429 3.79 45.26 -16.88
C LEU A 429 4.76 46.31 -16.33
N LYS A 430 4.30 47.56 -16.18
CA LYS A 430 5.11 48.66 -15.65
C LYS A 430 5.65 48.35 -14.25
N TYR A 431 4.82 47.73 -13.42
CA TYR A 431 5.23 47.27 -12.10
C TYR A 431 6.38 46.26 -12.18
N LEU A 432 6.23 45.17 -12.97
CA LEU A 432 7.25 44.14 -13.16
C LEU A 432 8.55 44.68 -13.80
N LEU A 433 8.44 45.68 -14.64
CA LEU A 433 9.60 46.32 -15.28
C LEU A 433 10.31 47.33 -14.39
N GLY A 434 9.59 47.99 -13.48
CA GLY A 434 10.11 49.13 -12.71
C GLY A 434 10.43 48.81 -11.24
N THR A 435 9.96 47.69 -10.71
CA THR A 435 10.12 47.35 -9.29
C THR A 435 11.31 46.41 -9.07
N ASN A 436 12.05 46.62 -8.00
CA ASN A 436 13.06 45.69 -7.48
C ASN A 436 12.44 44.88 -6.34
N ASN A 437 13.07 43.75 -5.99
CA ASN A 437 12.62 42.82 -4.93
C ASN A 437 11.29 42.10 -5.26
N ILE A 438 11.07 41.76 -6.51
CA ILE A 438 9.96 40.91 -6.95
C ILE A 438 10.24 39.47 -6.53
N ASN A 439 9.37 38.92 -5.72
CA ASN A 439 9.51 37.57 -5.16
C ASN A 439 8.28 36.70 -5.46
N SER A 440 8.30 35.44 -4.98
CA SER A 440 7.21 34.49 -5.21
C SER A 440 5.84 34.99 -4.67
N SER A 441 5.81 35.73 -3.56
CA SER A 441 4.57 36.29 -3.03
C SER A 441 3.97 37.34 -3.97
N THR A 442 4.80 38.21 -4.53
CA THR A 442 4.39 39.20 -5.52
C THR A 442 3.81 38.55 -6.79
N ILE A 443 4.48 37.51 -7.31
CA ILE A 443 3.98 36.80 -8.49
C ILE A 443 2.65 36.09 -8.20
N ARG A 444 2.52 35.42 -7.06
CA ARG A 444 1.26 34.80 -6.64
C ARG A 444 0.12 35.81 -6.49
N GLU A 445 0.39 36.97 -5.92
CA GLU A 445 -0.59 38.04 -5.82
C GLU A 445 -1.09 38.49 -7.20
N LEU A 446 -0.19 38.69 -8.15
CA LEU A 446 -0.56 39.05 -9.54
C LEU A 446 -1.39 37.93 -10.21
N ILE A 447 -1.08 36.66 -9.95
CA ILE A 447 -1.85 35.51 -10.45
C ILE A 447 -3.24 35.50 -9.83
N ASN A 448 -3.35 35.63 -8.50
CA ASN A 448 -4.61 35.60 -7.75
C ASN A 448 -5.53 36.74 -8.16
N ASN A 449 -4.95 37.91 -8.44
CA ASN A 449 -5.66 39.10 -8.92
C ASN A 449 -5.94 39.07 -10.44
N LYS A 450 -5.64 37.94 -11.13
CA LYS A 450 -5.81 37.77 -12.59
C LYS A 450 -5.07 38.81 -13.44
N LYS A 451 -3.96 39.30 -12.92
CA LYS A 451 -3.03 40.20 -13.67
C LYS A 451 -2.02 39.40 -14.48
N LEU A 452 -1.75 38.18 -14.05
CA LEU A 452 -1.02 37.16 -14.77
C LEU A 452 -1.98 35.97 -15.03
N ILE A 453 -2.22 35.65 -16.30
CA ILE A 453 -3.08 34.55 -16.73
C ILE A 453 -2.23 33.49 -17.40
N ALA A 454 -2.36 32.23 -16.92
CA ALA A 454 -1.60 31.11 -17.46
C ALA A 454 -1.80 31.00 -18.99
N PHE A 455 -0.70 30.98 -19.72
CA PHE A 455 -0.68 30.79 -21.17
C PHE A 455 -0.25 29.37 -21.50
N LYS A 456 -1.02 28.70 -22.34
CA LYS A 456 -0.74 27.33 -22.75
C LYS A 456 -0.37 27.26 -24.23
N GLY A 457 0.84 26.77 -24.51
CA GLY A 457 1.28 26.43 -25.85
C GLY A 457 0.61 25.16 -26.40
N GLU A 458 0.92 24.82 -27.63
CA GLU A 458 0.50 23.57 -28.25
C GLU A 458 1.32 22.39 -27.71
N GLU A 459 0.69 21.38 -27.17
CA GLU A 459 1.37 20.18 -26.68
C GLU A 459 1.81 19.31 -27.87
N VAL A 460 3.13 19.15 -28.03
CA VAL A 460 3.73 18.46 -29.19
C VAL A 460 4.35 17.11 -28.85
N SER A 461 4.61 16.85 -27.58
CA SER A 461 5.08 15.53 -27.09
C SER A 461 4.73 15.35 -25.62
N THR A 462 4.46 14.12 -25.22
CA THR A 462 4.07 13.79 -23.82
C THR A 462 4.70 12.48 -23.37
N ALA A 463 5.52 12.56 -22.33
CA ALA A 463 5.91 11.40 -21.55
C ALA A 463 4.80 11.09 -20.52
N SER A 464 4.22 9.88 -20.54
CA SER A 464 3.06 9.54 -19.73
C SER A 464 3.29 8.28 -18.91
N ILE A 465 3.32 8.41 -17.59
CA ILE A 465 3.40 7.30 -16.63
C ILE A 465 1.96 6.97 -16.20
N LYS A 466 1.45 5.83 -16.65
CA LYS A 466 0.07 5.38 -16.37
C LYS A 466 0.04 4.48 -15.15
N TYR A 467 -0.88 4.75 -14.23
CA TYR A 467 -1.12 3.95 -13.04
C TYR A 467 -2.28 2.99 -13.23
N LYS A 468 -2.10 1.74 -12.83
CA LYS A 468 -3.19 0.75 -12.78
C LYS A 468 -3.96 0.91 -11.47
N GLU A 469 -5.29 0.93 -11.54
CA GLU A 469 -6.11 0.86 -10.32
C GLU A 469 -5.86 -0.47 -9.61
N SER A 470 -5.51 -0.40 -8.34
CA SER A 470 -5.49 -1.58 -7.48
C SER A 470 -6.92 -1.86 -6.99
N HIS A 471 -7.53 -2.94 -7.48
CA HIS A 471 -8.83 -3.41 -7.01
C HIS A 471 -8.73 -4.35 -5.79
N ILE A 472 -7.55 -4.51 -5.22
CA ILE A 472 -7.31 -5.44 -4.10
C ILE A 472 -8.20 -5.09 -2.91
N ALA A 473 -8.28 -3.81 -2.53
CA ALA A 473 -9.14 -3.35 -1.44
C ALA A 473 -10.63 -3.57 -1.74
N ASP A 474 -11.06 -3.36 -2.98
CA ASP A 474 -12.44 -3.59 -3.41
C ASP A 474 -12.79 -5.09 -3.37
N ILE A 475 -11.86 -5.96 -3.77
CA ILE A 475 -12.00 -7.42 -3.69
C ILE A 475 -12.08 -7.87 -2.23
N PHE A 476 -11.18 -7.41 -1.36
CA PHE A 476 -11.23 -7.72 0.06
C PHE A 476 -12.53 -7.26 0.71
N LEU A 477 -12.98 -6.04 0.42
CA LEU A 477 -14.25 -5.52 0.91
C LEU A 477 -15.44 -6.34 0.38
N ALA A 478 -15.45 -6.73 -0.89
CA ALA A 478 -16.49 -7.55 -1.48
C ALA A 478 -16.54 -8.94 -0.84
N VAL A 479 -15.38 -9.58 -0.64
CA VAL A 479 -15.27 -10.88 0.04
C VAL A 479 -15.74 -10.75 1.48
N PHE A 480 -15.31 -9.72 2.20
CA PHE A 480 -15.73 -9.45 3.58
C PHE A 480 -17.25 -9.26 3.67
N LEU A 481 -17.83 -8.37 2.84
CA LEU A 481 -19.28 -8.12 2.83
C LEU A 481 -20.08 -9.37 2.46
N THR A 482 -19.63 -10.15 1.48
CA THR A 482 -20.27 -11.39 1.07
C THR A 482 -20.22 -12.43 2.17
N THR A 483 -19.09 -12.58 2.84
CA THR A 483 -18.91 -13.58 3.89
C THR A 483 -19.67 -13.21 5.16
N PHE A 484 -19.58 -11.95 5.62
CA PHE A 484 -20.15 -11.52 6.90
C PHE A 484 -21.64 -11.17 6.82
N PHE A 485 -22.12 -10.70 5.69
CA PHE A 485 -23.52 -10.28 5.54
C PHE A 485 -24.28 -11.13 4.52
N GLY A 486 -23.68 -11.47 3.38
CA GLY A 486 -24.36 -12.20 2.31
C GLY A 486 -24.72 -13.63 2.70
N ILE A 487 -23.81 -14.37 3.28
CA ILE A 487 -24.05 -15.77 3.69
C ILE A 487 -25.11 -15.85 4.81
N PRO A 488 -25.04 -15.08 5.91
CA PRO A 488 -26.09 -15.06 6.92
C PRO A 488 -27.48 -14.68 6.37
N ILE A 489 -27.54 -13.65 5.53
CA ILE A 489 -28.81 -13.23 4.88
C ILE A 489 -29.37 -14.35 4.00
N LEU A 490 -28.53 -15.03 3.23
CA LEU A 490 -28.94 -16.18 2.42
C LEU A 490 -29.47 -17.32 3.29
N ILE A 491 -28.82 -17.64 4.40
CA ILE A 491 -29.24 -18.66 5.36
C ILE A 491 -30.60 -18.30 5.97
N ILE A 492 -30.78 -17.03 6.38
CA ILE A 492 -32.08 -16.54 6.92
C ILE A 492 -33.18 -16.62 5.86
N SER A 493 -32.88 -16.22 4.63
CA SER A 493 -33.85 -16.30 3.50
C SER A 493 -34.25 -17.72 3.19
N LEU A 494 -33.31 -18.67 3.16
CA LEU A 494 -33.60 -20.09 2.95
C LEU A 494 -34.44 -20.67 4.10
N LYS A 495 -34.15 -20.27 5.33
CA LYS A 495 -34.88 -20.68 6.51
C LYS A 495 -36.33 -20.14 6.47
N TRP A 496 -36.51 -18.90 6.08
CA TRP A 496 -37.81 -18.28 5.92
C TRP A 496 -38.68 -18.94 4.82
N LYS A 497 -38.06 -19.26 3.66
CA LYS A 497 -38.72 -20.02 2.59
C LYS A 497 -39.16 -21.42 3.05
N ALA A 498 -38.33 -22.11 3.83
CA ALA A 498 -38.67 -23.41 4.39
C ALA A 498 -39.83 -23.32 5.37
N GLN A 499 -39.84 -22.33 6.27
CA GLN A 499 -40.92 -22.11 7.23
C GLN A 499 -42.25 -21.71 6.54
N LYS A 500 -42.17 -20.93 5.45
CA LYS A 500 -43.38 -20.59 4.65
C LYS A 500 -44.01 -21.83 4.05
N LYS A 501 -43.20 -22.74 3.48
CA LYS A 501 -43.67 -24.00 2.90
C LYS A 501 -44.29 -24.95 3.96
N ASP A 502 -43.70 -24.96 5.17
CA ASP A 502 -44.27 -25.75 6.27
C ASP A 502 -45.61 -25.18 6.75
N ARG A 503 -45.76 -23.84 6.77
CA ARG A 503 -47.08 -23.19 7.07
C ARG A 503 -48.13 -23.52 6.04
N GLU A 504 -47.80 -23.45 4.75
CA GLU A 504 -48.72 -23.79 3.68
C GLU A 504 -49.24 -25.23 3.78
N LYS A 505 -48.37 -26.20 4.15
CA LYS A 505 -48.79 -27.59 4.39
C LYS A 505 -49.71 -27.74 5.59
N LEU A 506 -49.39 -27.05 6.69
CA LEU A 506 -50.24 -27.06 7.89
C LEU A 506 -51.62 -26.47 7.61
N GLU A 507 -51.75 -25.43 6.79
CA GLU A 507 -53.01 -24.86 6.38
C GLU A 507 -53.81 -25.82 5.48
N GLU A 508 -53.16 -26.58 4.61
CA GLU A 508 -53.83 -27.63 3.82
C GLU A 508 -54.36 -28.78 4.68
N GLU A 509 -53.58 -29.21 5.68
CA GLU A 509 -54.02 -30.23 6.64
C GLU A 509 -55.18 -29.74 7.50
N ARG A 510 -55.13 -28.49 7.97
CA ARG A 510 -56.24 -27.85 8.68
C ARG A 510 -57.54 -27.84 7.87
N LYS A 511 -57.47 -27.42 6.59
CA LYS A 511 -58.63 -27.44 5.69
C LYS A 511 -59.22 -28.85 5.45
N LYS A 512 -58.38 -29.89 5.45
CA LYS A 512 -58.82 -31.28 5.37
C LYS A 512 -59.57 -31.72 6.64
N ILE A 513 -59.05 -31.34 7.81
CA ILE A 513 -59.69 -31.64 9.10
C ILE A 513 -61.03 -30.87 9.23
N GLU A 514 -61.06 -29.58 8.84
CA GLU A 514 -62.29 -28.79 8.85
C GLU A 514 -63.38 -29.43 7.97
N LYS A 515 -63.02 -29.89 6.76
CA LYS A 515 -63.93 -30.62 5.89
C LYS A 515 -64.47 -31.95 6.47
N GLN A 516 -63.59 -32.67 7.18
CA GLN A 516 -64.02 -33.91 7.88
C GLN A 516 -64.93 -33.60 9.05
N MET A 517 -64.70 -32.55 9.80
CA MET A 517 -65.61 -32.11 10.87
C MET A 517 -66.97 -31.68 10.33
N GLU A 518 -66.98 -30.91 9.25
CA GLU A 518 -68.25 -30.49 8.57
C GLU A 518 -69.05 -31.68 8.03
N PHE A 519 -68.35 -32.72 7.52
CA PHE A 519 -68.98 -33.98 7.12
C PHE A 519 -69.62 -34.70 8.31
N TRP A 520 -68.92 -34.77 9.44
CA TRP A 520 -69.46 -35.44 10.64
C TRP A 520 -70.58 -34.65 11.31
N ASP A 521 -70.50 -33.32 11.34
CA ASP A 521 -71.61 -32.48 11.84
C ASP A 521 -72.89 -32.64 11.00
N ASN A 522 -72.72 -32.68 9.68
CA ASN A 522 -73.84 -32.96 8.80
C ASN A 522 -74.44 -34.38 8.98
N TYR A 523 -73.58 -35.36 9.19
CA TYR A 523 -74.00 -36.73 9.46
C TYR A 523 -74.79 -36.84 10.79
N TYR A 524 -74.33 -36.15 11.83
CA TYR A 524 -75.01 -36.12 13.12
C TYR A 524 -76.35 -35.40 13.04
N ASN A 525 -76.41 -34.27 12.38
CA ASN A 525 -77.68 -33.50 12.25
C ASN A 525 -78.72 -34.28 11.45
N ASN A 526 -78.34 -34.96 10.39
CA ASN A 526 -79.25 -35.80 9.61
C ASN A 526 -79.77 -37.02 10.42
N ASN A 527 -78.91 -37.65 11.23
CA ASN A 527 -79.33 -38.74 12.09
C ASN A 527 -80.20 -38.31 13.29
N GLU A 528 -80.10 -37.05 13.75
CA GLU A 528 -81.03 -36.47 14.73
C GLU A 528 -82.42 -36.20 14.14
N GLU A 529 -82.45 -35.83 12.87
CA GLU A 529 -83.74 -35.67 12.17
C GLU A 529 -84.42 -37.03 11.93
N GLU A 530 -83.73 -38.09 11.50
CA GLU A 530 -84.24 -39.45 11.42
C GLU A 530 -84.69 -39.97 12.77
N LYS A 531 -83.97 -39.74 13.87
CA LYS A 531 -84.39 -40.12 15.24
C LYS A 531 -85.61 -39.36 15.72
N LYS A 532 -85.95 -38.19 15.17
CA LYS A 532 -87.20 -37.46 15.46
C LYS A 532 -88.42 -38.01 14.68
N GLU A 533 -88.17 -38.57 13.48
CA GLU A 533 -89.23 -39.24 12.68
C GLU A 533 -89.55 -40.66 13.23
N ASP A 534 -88.57 -41.45 13.67
CA ASP A 534 -88.71 -42.80 14.24
C ASP A 534 -89.44 -42.82 15.60
N LYS A 535 -89.48 -41.71 16.35
CA LYS A 535 -90.29 -41.60 17.59
C LYS A 535 -91.79 -41.60 17.35
N LYS A 536 -92.28 -41.64 16.10
CA LYS A 536 -93.68 -41.77 15.74
C LYS A 536 -94.09 -43.22 15.43
N ASN A 537 -93.19 -44.20 15.36
CA ASN A 537 -93.54 -45.62 15.14
C ASN A 537 -92.58 -46.56 15.91
N PRO A 538 -92.97 -47.21 17.01
CA PRO A 538 -92.08 -48.06 17.81
C PRO A 538 -92.08 -49.50 17.31
N THR A 539 -91.25 -49.88 16.34
CA THR A 539 -90.89 -51.27 16.07
C THR A 539 -89.63 -51.32 15.17
N SER A 540 -88.48 -51.36 15.76
CA SER A 540 -87.32 -52.24 15.39
C SER A 540 -86.07 -51.90 16.22
N SER A 541 -85.52 -52.89 16.86
CA SER A 541 -84.26 -52.85 17.53
C SER A 541 -83.14 -52.73 16.53
N LYS A 542 -82.26 -51.70 16.64
CA LYS A 542 -80.97 -51.62 15.98
C LYS A 542 -79.89 -51.18 16.95
N ASN A 543 -78.79 -51.86 16.85
CA ASN A 543 -77.58 -52.00 17.61
C ASN A 543 -76.92 -50.70 18.16
N TYR A 544 -76.55 -50.76 19.43
CA TYR A 544 -75.81 -49.74 20.23
C TYR A 544 -74.32 -49.77 20.06
N ASP A 545 -73.75 -50.57 19.15
CA ASP A 545 -72.29 -50.72 19.02
C ASP A 545 -71.58 -49.58 18.26
N ASP A 546 -72.26 -48.81 17.46
CA ASP A 546 -71.65 -47.75 16.66
C ASP A 546 -71.28 -46.45 17.44
N GLU A 547 -71.98 -46.16 18.54
CA GLU A 547 -71.73 -44.94 19.35
C GLU A 547 -70.40 -44.97 20.13
N GLU A 548 -69.92 -46.12 20.52
CA GLU A 548 -68.65 -46.27 21.27
C GLU A 548 -67.40 -46.18 20.36
N GLU A 549 -67.55 -46.59 19.09
CA GLU A 549 -66.48 -46.54 18.11
C GLU A 549 -66.30 -45.09 17.61
N ILE A 550 -67.38 -44.34 17.43
CA ILE A 550 -67.33 -42.93 17.05
C ILE A 550 -66.73 -42.05 18.19
N LYS A 551 -67.09 -42.37 19.44
CA LYS A 551 -66.52 -41.64 20.59
C LYS A 551 -65.03 -41.85 20.71
N LYS A 552 -64.52 -43.04 20.38
CA LYS A 552 -63.05 -43.34 20.32
C LYS A 552 -62.34 -42.59 19.19
N GLU A 553 -62.96 -42.33 18.05
CA GLU A 553 -62.40 -41.53 16.96
C GLU A 553 -62.38 -40.04 17.32
N ILE A 554 -63.40 -39.50 17.97
CA ILE A 554 -63.46 -38.09 18.43
C ILE A 554 -62.36 -37.81 19.50
N ASP A 555 -62.13 -38.77 20.44
CA ASP A 555 -61.10 -38.61 21.47
C ASP A 555 -59.67 -38.73 20.92
N LYS A 556 -59.45 -39.32 19.76
CA LYS A 556 -58.19 -39.28 19.02
C LYS A 556 -57.91 -37.92 18.35
N ILE A 557 -58.96 -37.20 17.99
CA ILE A 557 -58.86 -35.89 17.26
C ILE A 557 -58.71 -34.71 18.24
N LYS A 558 -59.30 -34.74 19.45
CA LYS A 558 -59.20 -33.70 20.48
C LYS A 558 -57.79 -33.25 20.84
N PRO A 559 -56.78 -34.14 21.00
CA PRO A 559 -55.39 -33.72 21.28
C PRO A 559 -54.74 -32.98 20.11
N ILE A 560 -55.17 -33.29 18.87
CA ILE A 560 -54.63 -32.66 17.66
C ILE A 560 -55.11 -31.20 17.57
N VAL A 561 -56.38 -30.92 17.88
CA VAL A 561 -56.98 -29.57 17.88
C VAL A 561 -56.38 -28.68 18.99
N LYS A 562 -56.04 -29.26 20.15
CA LYS A 562 -55.37 -28.53 21.24
C LYS A 562 -53.97 -28.06 20.89
N ASN A 563 -53.19 -28.83 20.13
CA ASN A 563 -51.89 -28.46 19.62
C ASN A 563 -51.94 -27.32 18.56
N TYR A 564 -53.07 -27.16 17.86
CA TYR A 564 -53.24 -26.07 16.88
C TYR A 564 -53.48 -24.70 17.53
N ASN A 565 -54.11 -24.62 18.70
CA ASN A 565 -54.33 -23.36 19.41
C ASN A 565 -53.00 -22.77 19.96
N ASP A 566 -52.06 -23.63 20.32
CA ASP A 566 -50.71 -23.19 20.74
C ASP A 566 -49.88 -22.62 19.57
N ILE A 567 -50.20 -22.97 18.32
CA ILE A 567 -49.55 -22.45 17.09
C ILE A 567 -50.10 -21.08 16.70
N GLU A 568 -51.36 -20.74 17.06
CA GLU A 568 -51.97 -19.44 16.74
C GLU A 568 -51.29 -18.28 17.49
N ASP A 569 -50.74 -18.51 18.67
CA ASP A 569 -49.96 -17.52 19.42
C ASP A 569 -48.56 -17.26 18.80
N LEU A 570 -47.98 -18.24 18.15
CA LEU A 570 -46.73 -18.07 17.38
C LEU A 570 -46.92 -17.25 16.11
N THR A 571 -48.09 -17.38 15.44
CA THR A 571 -48.42 -16.58 14.23
C THR A 571 -48.68 -15.11 14.54
N LYS A 572 -49.09 -14.75 15.76
CA LYS A 572 -49.24 -13.34 16.18
C LYS A 572 -47.89 -12.65 16.40
N GLN A 573 -46.88 -13.39 16.86
CA GLN A 573 -45.52 -12.86 16.97
C GLN A 573 -44.88 -12.64 15.61
N ASP A 574 -45.11 -13.50 14.62
CA ASP A 574 -44.56 -13.36 13.26
C ASP A 574 -45.17 -12.17 12.48
N LYS A 575 -46.46 -11.85 12.65
CA LYS A 575 -47.06 -10.63 12.08
C LYS A 575 -46.43 -9.34 12.59
N LYS A 576 -45.91 -9.36 13.81
CA LYS A 576 -45.16 -8.23 14.39
C LYS A 576 -43.80 -8.06 13.75
N ILE A 577 -43.13 -9.17 13.39
CA ILE A 577 -41.83 -9.20 12.69
C ILE A 577 -42.03 -8.74 11.23
N ASP A 578 -43.04 -9.17 10.54
CA ASP A 578 -43.37 -8.76 9.16
C ASP A 578 -43.63 -7.25 9.06
N SER A 579 -44.28 -6.64 10.07
CA SER A 579 -44.49 -5.19 10.13
C SER A 579 -43.18 -4.41 10.31
N ILE A 580 -42.21 -4.98 11.04
CA ILE A 580 -40.90 -4.38 11.24
C ILE A 580 -40.05 -4.46 9.95
N ILE A 581 -40.12 -5.59 9.24
CA ILE A 581 -39.42 -5.80 7.98
C ILE A 581 -39.99 -4.90 6.88
N LYS A 582 -41.32 -4.75 6.82
CA LYS A 582 -41.97 -3.85 5.88
C LYS A 582 -41.60 -2.39 6.12
N ASN A 583 -41.62 -1.91 7.36
CA ASN A 583 -41.17 -0.57 7.72
C ASN A 583 -39.67 -0.30 7.41
N TYR A 584 -38.85 -1.34 7.44
CA TYR A 584 -37.42 -1.22 7.06
C TYR A 584 -37.23 -1.10 5.56
N ASN A 585 -38.02 -1.83 4.76
CA ASN A 585 -37.97 -1.78 3.29
C ASN A 585 -38.56 -0.48 2.75
N ASP A 586 -39.68 0.01 3.31
CA ASP A 586 -40.32 1.27 2.91
C ASP A 586 -39.35 2.48 3.18
N LYS A 587 -38.58 2.47 4.27
CA LYS A 587 -37.55 3.47 4.54
C LYS A 587 -36.31 3.40 3.63
N LYS A 588 -36.15 2.31 2.89
CA LYS A 588 -35.04 2.13 1.95
C LYS A 588 -35.37 2.62 0.53
N GLU A 589 -36.64 2.71 0.20
CA GLU A 589 -37.12 3.28 -1.08
C GLU A 589 -37.28 4.81 -1.05
N GLU A 590 -37.31 5.42 0.15
CA GLU A 590 -37.37 6.89 0.33
C GLU A 590 -35.97 7.58 0.42
N LYS A 591 -34.88 6.82 0.33
CA LYS A 591 -33.50 7.34 0.27
C LYS A 591 -32.83 6.96 -1.05
#